data_5dd816fbc4b6d4b48d22c4cf02b10484
#
_entry.id   5dd816fbc4b6d4b48d22c4cf02b10484
#
_cell.length_a   1.000
_cell.length_b   1.000
_cell.length_c   1.000
_cell.angle_alpha   90.00
_cell.angle_beta   90.00
_cell.angle_gamma   90.00
#
_symmetry.space_group_name_H-M   'P 1'
#
loop_
_entity.id
_entity.type
_entity.pdbx_description
1 polymer ?
#
loop_
_entity_poly.entity_id
_entity_poly.type
_entity_poly.pdbx_seq_one_letter_code
_entity_poly.pdbx_strand_id
1 'polypeptide(L)'
;MAISVHTISLGIANVFILNNRGTVLIDCGPPKKADVFIKQLEAAGIKAQEIGLIIITHGHWDHIGSAADIKKLIGADIVMHQQEKKWLEELYESPLRAVGIWGKILAKIMAPAMKPFIHVRPAAVDIALDQFPFSLEPYGIAGRIIHTPGHTTGSISVLLDSGEAIVG
;
A
#
# COMPACT_ATOMS: atom_id res chain seq x y z
N MET A 1 -20.88 6.25 -13.24
CA MET A 1 -19.74 7.15 -13.55
C MET A 1 -18.49 6.31 -13.66
N ALA A 2 -17.53 6.69 -14.50
CA ALA A 2 -16.24 6.01 -14.56
C ALA A 2 -15.43 6.22 -13.27
N ILE A 3 -14.60 5.25 -12.88
CA ILE A 3 -13.66 5.40 -11.77
C ILE A 3 -12.53 6.31 -12.27
N SER A 4 -12.20 7.34 -11.50
CA SER A 4 -10.99 8.12 -11.75
C SER A 4 -9.82 7.54 -10.95
N VAL A 5 -8.68 7.40 -11.61
CA VAL A 5 -7.44 6.92 -11.00
C VAL A 5 -6.45 8.08 -10.96
N HIS A 6 -6.07 8.50 -9.76
CA HIS A 6 -5.04 9.52 -9.57
C HIS A 6 -3.76 8.88 -9.05
N THR A 7 -2.66 9.13 -9.74
CA THR A 7 -1.34 8.66 -9.29
C THR A 7 -0.63 9.77 -8.54
N ILE A 8 -0.20 9.48 -7.32
CA ILE A 8 0.60 10.38 -6.48
C ILE A 8 2.01 9.81 -6.38
N SER A 9 3.00 10.55 -6.88
CA SER A 9 4.40 10.13 -6.77
C SER A 9 5.02 10.56 -5.45
N LEU A 10 5.54 9.61 -4.71
CA LEU A 10 6.22 9.84 -3.43
C LEU A 10 7.75 9.62 -3.54
N GLY A 11 8.27 9.71 -4.76
CA GLY A 11 9.67 9.55 -5.11
C GLY A 11 9.95 8.19 -5.72
N ILE A 12 10.38 7.22 -4.92
CA ILE A 12 10.72 5.87 -5.41
C ILE A 12 9.50 4.94 -5.58
N ALA A 13 8.36 5.31 -5.01
CA ALA A 13 7.11 4.58 -5.13
C ALA A 13 5.96 5.51 -5.48
N ASN A 14 4.97 4.99 -6.18
CA ASN A 14 3.71 5.65 -6.44
C ASN A 14 2.63 5.07 -5.53
N VAL A 15 1.67 5.91 -5.17
CA VAL A 15 0.42 5.50 -4.53
C VAL A 15 -0.74 5.91 -5.44
N PHE A 16 -1.86 5.20 -5.33
CA PHE A 16 -2.98 5.43 -6.23
C PHE A 16 -4.24 5.77 -5.43
N ILE A 17 -4.99 6.74 -5.92
CA ILE A 17 -6.31 7.07 -5.39
C ILE A 17 -7.35 6.64 -6.42
N LEU A 18 -8.24 5.77 -6.01
CA LEU A 18 -9.46 5.45 -6.76
C LEU A 18 -10.59 6.31 -6.23
N ASN A 19 -11.25 7.05 -7.11
CA ASN A 19 -12.37 7.89 -6.76
C ASN A 19 -13.57 7.61 -7.69
N ASN A 20 -14.75 7.37 -7.08
CA ASN A 20 -16.02 7.22 -7.76
C ASN A 20 -17.17 7.64 -6.83
N ARG A 21 -17.97 6.71 -6.30
CA ARG A 21 -18.97 6.96 -5.25
C ARG A 21 -18.33 7.06 -3.87
N GLY A 22 -17.09 6.57 -3.73
CA GLY A 22 -16.23 6.67 -2.58
C GLY A 22 -14.78 6.76 -3.02
N THR A 23 -13.88 6.92 -2.06
CA THR A 23 -12.45 7.12 -2.32
C THR A 23 -11.63 6.05 -1.57
N VAL A 24 -10.71 5.43 -2.29
CA VAL A 24 -9.82 4.38 -1.76
C VAL A 24 -8.38 4.74 -2.08
N LEU A 25 -7.50 4.62 -1.10
CA LEU A 25 -6.05 4.76 -1.26
C LEU A 25 -5.41 3.38 -1.45
N ILE A 26 -4.48 3.26 -2.39
CA ILE A 26 -3.67 2.05 -2.59
C ILE A 26 -2.21 2.42 -2.35
N ASP A 27 -1.61 1.75 -1.36
CA ASP A 27 -0.29 1.96 -0.79
C ASP A 27 -0.10 3.33 -0.11
N CYS A 28 0.96 3.43 0.70
CA CYS A 28 1.28 4.62 1.50
C CYS A 28 2.68 5.17 1.24
N GLY A 29 3.41 4.55 0.32
CA GLY A 29 4.75 5.00 -0.07
C GLY A 29 5.83 4.82 1.01
N PRO A 30 7.04 5.35 0.74
CA PRO A 30 8.17 5.24 1.66
C PRO A 30 7.98 6.10 2.92
N PRO A 31 8.83 5.89 3.96
CA PRO A 31 8.74 6.65 5.21
C PRO A 31 8.85 8.16 5.03
N LYS A 32 8.21 8.92 5.94
CA LYS A 32 8.25 10.40 6.02
C LYS A 32 7.67 11.10 4.78
N LYS A 33 6.70 10.47 4.09
CA LYS A 33 6.05 11.06 2.90
C LYS A 33 4.60 11.50 3.15
N ALA A 34 4.06 11.36 4.35
CA ALA A 34 2.68 11.73 4.65
C ALA A 34 2.35 13.19 4.31
N ASP A 35 3.24 14.15 4.65
CA ASP A 35 3.02 15.56 4.33
C ASP A 35 3.03 15.84 2.81
N VAL A 36 3.90 15.14 2.07
CA VAL A 36 3.95 15.22 0.60
C VAL A 36 2.69 14.64 0.00
N PHE A 37 2.23 13.50 0.53
CA PHE A 37 0.99 12.86 0.13
C PHE A 37 -0.21 13.80 0.31
N ILE A 38 -0.39 14.39 1.50
CA ILE A 38 -1.51 15.30 1.78
C ILE A 38 -1.49 16.50 0.84
N LYS A 39 -0.34 17.13 0.62
CA LYS A 39 -0.23 18.28 -0.32
C LYS A 39 -0.63 17.90 -1.75
N GLN A 40 -0.24 16.72 -2.23
CA GLN A 40 -0.62 16.29 -3.58
C GLN A 40 -2.08 15.88 -3.66
N LEU A 41 -2.63 15.29 -2.58
CA LEU A 41 -4.05 14.97 -2.47
C LEU A 41 -4.92 16.23 -2.56
N GLU A 42 -4.56 17.28 -1.79
CA GLU A 42 -5.23 18.59 -1.82
C GLU A 42 -5.11 19.26 -3.20
N ALA A 43 -3.94 19.18 -3.83
CA ALA A 43 -3.74 19.69 -5.18
C ALA A 43 -4.60 18.97 -6.24
N ALA A 44 -4.92 17.69 -6.01
CA ALA A 44 -5.87 16.93 -6.82
C ALA A 44 -7.35 17.24 -6.48
N GLY A 45 -7.62 18.11 -5.50
CA GLY A 45 -8.97 18.48 -5.07
C GLY A 45 -9.68 17.40 -4.25
N ILE A 46 -8.94 16.41 -3.73
CA ILE A 46 -9.47 15.30 -2.95
C ILE A 46 -9.22 15.60 -1.46
N LYS A 47 -10.27 15.47 -0.63
CA LYS A 47 -10.15 15.64 0.81
C LYS A 47 -9.70 14.34 1.47
N ALA A 48 -8.76 14.43 2.39
CA ALA A 48 -8.24 13.26 3.11
C ALA A 48 -9.36 12.45 3.80
N GLN A 49 -10.37 13.12 4.34
CA GLN A 49 -11.51 12.51 5.05
C GLN A 49 -12.48 11.77 4.13
N GLU A 50 -12.37 11.93 2.82
CA GLU A 50 -13.18 11.20 1.84
C GLU A 50 -12.62 9.78 1.58
N ILE A 51 -11.37 9.51 1.99
CA ILE A 51 -10.75 8.20 1.85
C ILE A 51 -11.34 7.25 2.90
N GLY A 52 -12.12 6.28 2.45
CA GLY A 52 -12.79 5.30 3.32
C GLY A 52 -12.01 4.02 3.57
N LEU A 53 -10.96 3.76 2.79
CA LEU A 53 -10.15 2.55 2.89
C LEU A 53 -8.73 2.80 2.40
N ILE A 54 -7.76 2.20 3.08
CA ILE A 54 -6.36 2.11 2.67
C ILE A 54 -6.06 0.66 2.33
N ILE A 55 -5.69 0.36 1.10
CA ILE A 55 -5.27 -0.97 0.65
C ILE A 55 -3.76 -1.00 0.61
N ILE A 56 -3.13 -1.92 1.33
CA ILE A 56 -1.70 -2.17 1.24
C ILE A 56 -1.45 -3.40 0.39
N THR A 57 -0.79 -3.21 -0.74
CA THR A 57 -0.55 -4.28 -1.71
C THR A 57 0.39 -5.35 -1.18
N HIS A 58 1.42 -4.95 -0.44
CA HIS A 58 2.38 -5.85 0.24
C HIS A 58 3.22 -5.08 1.28
N GLY A 59 3.98 -5.80 2.10
CA GLY A 59 4.63 -5.25 3.29
C GLY A 59 6.00 -4.63 3.10
N HIS A 60 6.47 -4.33 1.88
CA HIS A 60 7.76 -3.65 1.71
C HIS A 60 7.72 -2.20 2.19
N TRP A 61 8.84 -1.74 2.72
CA TRP A 61 8.96 -0.44 3.39
C TRP A 61 8.61 0.77 2.50
N ASP A 62 8.75 0.66 1.20
CA ASP A 62 8.39 1.68 0.21
C ASP A 62 6.89 1.70 -0.14
N HIS A 63 6.12 0.72 0.36
CA HIS A 63 4.66 0.68 0.28
C HIS A 63 3.98 0.96 1.63
N ILE A 64 4.56 0.49 2.75
CA ILE A 64 4.00 0.68 4.09
C ILE A 64 4.62 1.84 4.87
N GLY A 65 5.67 2.47 4.34
CA GLY A 65 6.55 3.35 5.09
C GLY A 65 5.88 4.54 5.77
N SER A 66 4.87 5.13 5.13
CA SER A 66 4.08 6.24 5.69
C SER A 66 2.68 5.81 6.17
N ALA A 67 2.37 4.49 6.22
CA ALA A 67 1.02 4.01 6.52
C ALA A 67 0.50 4.48 7.89
N ALA A 68 1.31 4.44 8.94
CA ALA A 68 0.93 4.89 10.28
C ALA A 68 0.57 6.37 10.31
N ASP A 69 1.38 7.21 9.67
CA ASP A 69 1.17 8.66 9.64
C ASP A 69 -0.04 9.02 8.77
N ILE A 70 -0.18 8.38 7.61
CA ILE A 70 -1.32 8.57 6.71
C ILE A 70 -2.62 8.08 7.36
N LYS A 71 -2.65 6.88 7.96
CA LYS A 71 -3.82 6.39 8.70
C LYS A 71 -4.27 7.36 9.77
N LYS A 72 -3.32 7.91 10.54
CA LYS A 72 -3.63 8.89 11.59
C LYS A 72 -4.25 10.18 11.03
N LEU A 73 -3.86 10.62 9.84
CA LEU A 73 -4.36 11.84 9.20
C LEU A 73 -5.73 11.64 8.55
N ILE A 74 -5.97 10.47 7.95
CA ILE A 74 -7.23 10.19 7.22
C ILE A 74 -8.27 9.53 8.13
N GLY A 75 -7.88 8.67 9.05
CA GLY A 75 -8.79 7.91 9.93
C GLY A 75 -9.42 6.67 9.26
N ALA A 76 -8.95 6.27 8.07
CA ALA A 76 -9.48 5.11 7.35
C ALA A 76 -8.88 3.79 7.83
N ASP A 77 -9.62 2.70 7.64
CA ASP A 77 -9.15 1.35 7.93
C ASP A 77 -8.07 0.90 6.94
N ILE A 78 -7.10 0.14 7.43
CA ILE A 78 -6.10 -0.53 6.59
C ILE A 78 -6.54 -1.96 6.33
N VAL A 79 -6.61 -2.32 5.04
CA VAL A 79 -6.77 -3.69 4.57
C VAL A 79 -5.48 -4.19 3.94
N MET A 80 -5.11 -5.43 4.27
CA MET A 80 -3.88 -6.07 3.82
C MET A 80 -4.04 -7.59 3.85
N HIS A 81 -3.23 -8.33 3.09
CA HIS A 81 -3.21 -9.78 3.19
C HIS A 81 -2.72 -10.24 4.57
N GLN A 82 -3.36 -11.25 5.16
CA GLN A 82 -3.04 -11.75 6.49
C GLN A 82 -1.57 -12.17 6.66
N GLN A 83 -0.95 -12.73 5.63
CA GLN A 83 0.46 -13.13 5.67
C GLN A 83 1.44 -11.95 5.75
N GLU A 84 1.01 -10.75 5.35
CA GLU A 84 1.82 -9.51 5.35
C GLU A 84 1.58 -8.65 6.61
N LYS A 85 0.52 -8.95 7.38
CA LYS A 85 0.09 -8.18 8.53
C LYS A 85 1.22 -7.85 9.52
N LYS A 86 2.04 -8.84 9.86
CA LYS A 86 3.16 -8.66 10.79
C LYS A 86 4.23 -7.70 10.31
N TRP A 87 4.33 -7.48 9.01
CA TRP A 87 5.30 -6.56 8.44
C TRP A 87 4.96 -5.11 8.78
N LEU A 88 3.68 -4.78 8.87
CA LEU A 88 3.22 -3.46 9.26
C LEU A 88 3.03 -3.33 10.78
N GLU A 89 2.48 -4.33 11.46
CA GLU A 89 2.17 -4.24 12.89
C GLU A 89 3.39 -4.44 13.80
N GLU A 90 4.28 -5.36 13.43
CA GLU A 90 5.46 -5.74 14.23
C GLU A 90 6.76 -5.28 13.58
N LEU A 91 6.68 -4.64 12.40
CA LEU A 91 7.83 -4.27 11.57
C LEU A 91 8.74 -5.48 11.28
N TYR A 92 8.12 -6.63 11.10
CA TYR A 92 8.84 -7.86 10.78
C TYR A 92 9.44 -7.72 9.38
N GLU A 93 10.77 -7.70 9.31
CA GLU A 93 11.47 -7.60 8.03
C GLU A 93 11.33 -8.89 7.24
N SER A 94 10.67 -8.80 6.08
CA SER A 94 10.77 -9.89 5.11
C SER A 94 12.19 -10.00 4.58
N PRO A 95 12.73 -11.22 4.50
CA PRO A 95 14.00 -11.41 3.81
C PRO A 95 13.83 -11.01 2.34
N LEU A 96 14.64 -10.06 1.88
CA LEU A 96 14.73 -9.71 0.46
C LEU A 96 14.96 -10.99 -0.34
N ARG A 97 14.03 -11.35 -1.21
CA ARG A 97 14.19 -12.49 -2.13
C ARG A 97 15.14 -12.09 -3.25
N ALA A 98 16.42 -12.05 -2.93
CA ALA A 98 17.44 -11.78 -3.91
C ALA A 98 17.60 -12.96 -4.86
N VAL A 99 17.50 -12.71 -6.16
CA VAL A 99 17.67 -13.72 -7.21
C VAL A 99 19.13 -13.82 -7.60
N GLY A 100 19.62 -15.06 -7.64
CA GLY A 100 21.00 -15.37 -8.02
C GLY A 100 22.03 -15.05 -6.92
N ILE A 101 23.26 -15.47 -7.14
CA ILE A 101 24.35 -15.37 -6.15
C ILE A 101 24.77 -13.90 -5.92
N TRP A 102 24.83 -13.11 -6.95
CA TRP A 102 25.19 -11.68 -6.89
C TRP A 102 24.09 -10.86 -6.21
N GLY A 103 22.80 -11.16 -6.48
CA GLY A 103 21.70 -10.52 -5.81
C GLY A 103 21.70 -10.78 -4.30
N LYS A 104 22.02 -12.03 -3.87
CA LYS A 104 22.14 -12.39 -2.45
C LYS A 104 23.31 -11.67 -1.76
N ILE A 105 24.46 -11.54 -2.44
CA ILE A 105 25.62 -10.81 -1.90
C ILE A 105 25.28 -9.33 -1.76
N LEU A 106 24.69 -8.71 -2.79
CA LEU A 106 24.30 -7.30 -2.78
C LEU A 106 23.26 -7.01 -1.69
N ALA A 107 22.23 -7.83 -1.58
CA ALA A 107 21.21 -7.70 -0.55
C ALA A 107 21.81 -7.82 0.86
N LYS A 108 22.74 -8.75 1.09
CA LYS A 108 23.41 -8.95 2.38
C LYS A 108 24.28 -7.75 2.80
N ILE A 109 24.82 -7.00 1.85
CA ILE A 109 25.63 -5.80 2.11
C ILE A 109 24.74 -4.55 2.22
N MET A 110 23.78 -4.38 1.31
CA MET A 110 22.96 -3.17 1.25
C MET A 110 21.87 -3.12 2.31
N ALA A 111 21.22 -4.25 2.65
CA ALA A 111 20.13 -4.24 3.62
C ALA A 111 20.56 -3.68 5.00
N PRO A 112 21.69 -4.08 5.60
CA PRO A 112 22.16 -3.49 6.86
C PRO A 112 22.51 -2.01 6.73
N ALA A 113 23.07 -1.58 5.58
CA ALA A 113 23.44 -0.19 5.34
C ALA A 113 22.20 0.73 5.17
N MET A 114 21.10 0.19 4.66
CA MET A 114 19.84 0.94 4.48
C MET A 114 18.99 1.01 5.74
N LYS A 115 19.09 0.05 6.67
CA LYS A 115 18.30 -0.01 7.91
C LYS A 115 18.25 1.31 8.70
N PRO A 116 19.36 2.03 8.93
CA PRO A 116 19.33 3.28 9.69
C PRO A 116 18.50 4.39 9.02
N PHE A 117 18.23 4.27 7.73
CA PHE A 117 17.49 5.26 6.94
C PHE A 117 16.02 4.91 6.76
N ILE A 118 15.64 3.65 7.00
CA ILE A 118 14.27 3.14 6.85
C ILE A 118 13.60 3.17 8.22
N HIS A 119 12.87 4.26 8.52
CA HIS A 119 12.14 4.42 9.77
C HIS A 119 10.64 4.24 9.49
N VAL A 120 10.19 3.01 9.39
CA VAL A 120 8.75 2.68 9.34
C VAL A 120 8.19 2.74 10.75
N ARG A 121 6.97 3.25 10.92
CA ARG A 121 6.21 3.18 12.17
C ARG A 121 5.16 2.08 12.06
N PRO A 122 4.94 1.29 13.12
CA PRO A 122 3.91 0.26 13.09
C PRO A 122 2.52 0.89 13.03
N ALA A 123 1.61 0.22 12.34
CA ALA A 123 0.20 0.57 12.29
C ALA A 123 -0.65 -0.70 12.36
N ALA A 124 -1.82 -0.61 13.01
CA ALA A 124 -2.76 -1.70 13.06
C ALA A 124 -3.38 -1.95 11.67
N VAL A 125 -3.46 -3.23 11.30
CA VAL A 125 -4.22 -3.72 10.15
C VAL A 125 -5.62 -4.06 10.62
N ASP A 126 -6.63 -3.31 10.17
CA ASP A 126 -8.01 -3.46 10.62
C ASP A 126 -8.68 -4.66 9.94
N ILE A 127 -8.38 -4.88 8.66
CA ILE A 127 -8.93 -5.96 7.85
C ILE A 127 -7.80 -6.83 7.30
N ALA A 128 -7.58 -7.98 7.91
CA ALA A 128 -6.60 -8.97 7.46
C ALA A 128 -7.27 -9.98 6.52
N LEU A 129 -6.96 -9.90 5.22
CA LEU A 129 -7.60 -10.75 4.20
C LEU A 129 -6.93 -12.14 4.13
N ASP A 130 -7.74 -13.18 4.16
CA ASP A 130 -7.39 -14.58 3.90
C ASP A 130 -8.30 -15.23 2.87
N GLN A 131 -9.38 -14.54 2.48
CA GLN A 131 -10.36 -15.00 1.49
C GLN A 131 -10.46 -13.99 0.33
N PHE A 132 -10.51 -14.50 -0.88
CA PHE A 132 -10.55 -13.70 -2.11
C PHE A 132 -11.61 -14.23 -3.09
N PRO A 133 -12.19 -13.37 -3.95
CA PRO A 133 -11.95 -11.94 -4.02
C PRO A 133 -12.64 -11.16 -2.87
N PHE A 134 -12.09 -10.00 -2.49
CA PHE A 134 -12.71 -9.05 -1.56
C PHE A 134 -13.32 -7.89 -2.35
N SER A 135 -14.63 -7.67 -2.21
CA SER A 135 -15.36 -6.63 -2.95
C SER A 135 -15.06 -5.22 -2.43
N LEU A 136 -14.85 -4.27 -3.34
CA LEU A 136 -14.69 -2.85 -3.04
C LEU A 136 -16.00 -2.05 -3.21
N GLU A 137 -17.10 -2.70 -3.61
CA GLU A 137 -18.44 -2.08 -3.72
C GLU A 137 -18.88 -1.35 -2.45
N PRO A 138 -18.68 -1.91 -1.22
CA PRO A 138 -19.02 -1.21 0.02
C PRO A 138 -18.29 0.11 0.23
N TYR A 139 -17.13 0.27 -0.43
CA TYR A 139 -16.31 1.48 -0.41
C TYR A 139 -16.54 2.37 -1.63
N GLY A 140 -17.60 2.10 -2.41
CA GLY A 140 -18.00 2.89 -3.57
C GLY A 140 -17.17 2.69 -4.83
N ILE A 141 -16.35 1.63 -4.90
CA ILE A 141 -15.50 1.30 -6.05
C ILE A 141 -16.00 0.01 -6.70
N ALA A 142 -16.33 0.08 -7.99
CA ALA A 142 -16.69 -1.10 -8.78
C ALA A 142 -15.43 -1.90 -9.14
N GLY A 143 -15.10 -2.87 -8.28
CA GLY A 143 -13.91 -3.67 -8.38
C GLY A 143 -13.71 -4.55 -7.15
N ARG A 144 -12.57 -5.22 -7.11
CA ARG A 144 -12.24 -6.19 -6.07
C ARG A 144 -10.75 -6.31 -5.83
N ILE A 145 -10.38 -6.73 -4.63
CA ILE A 145 -9.01 -7.14 -4.30
C ILE A 145 -8.88 -8.63 -4.64
N ILE A 146 -7.79 -8.99 -5.28
CA ILE A 146 -7.42 -10.36 -5.63
C ILE A 146 -6.04 -10.71 -5.08
N HIS A 147 -5.83 -11.97 -4.73
CA HIS A 147 -4.52 -12.47 -4.31
C HIS A 147 -3.63 -12.72 -5.53
N THR A 148 -2.48 -12.09 -5.57
CA THR A 148 -1.52 -12.15 -6.69
C THR A 148 -0.11 -12.45 -6.18
N PRO A 149 0.11 -13.62 -5.55
CA PRO A 149 1.40 -13.96 -4.98
C PRO A 149 2.49 -14.08 -6.05
N GLY A 150 3.69 -13.61 -5.73
CA GLY A 150 4.84 -13.64 -6.64
C GLY A 150 5.99 -12.79 -6.10
N HIS A 151 5.80 -11.48 -6.05
CA HIS A 151 6.77 -10.55 -5.46
C HIS A 151 6.93 -10.82 -3.96
N THR A 152 5.81 -10.93 -3.25
CA THR A 152 5.73 -11.52 -1.92
C THR A 152 4.67 -12.64 -1.89
N THR A 153 4.61 -13.40 -0.79
CA THR A 153 3.62 -14.48 -0.64
C THR A 153 2.20 -13.95 -0.43
N GLY A 154 2.08 -12.75 0.14
CA GLY A 154 0.81 -12.09 0.41
C GLY A 154 0.53 -10.89 -0.50
N SER A 155 1.22 -10.74 -1.63
CA SER A 155 0.91 -9.66 -2.58
C SER A 155 -0.54 -9.74 -3.04
N ILE A 156 -1.21 -8.59 -3.03
CA ILE A 156 -2.57 -8.41 -3.54
C ILE A 156 -2.60 -7.33 -4.60
N SER A 157 -3.58 -7.41 -5.49
CA SER A 157 -3.82 -6.42 -6.54
C SER A 157 -5.28 -5.98 -6.52
N VAL A 158 -5.56 -4.79 -7.01
CA VAL A 158 -6.91 -4.30 -7.22
C VAL A 158 -7.27 -4.47 -8.69
N LEU A 159 -8.36 -5.19 -8.95
CA LEU A 159 -8.92 -5.38 -10.28
C LEU A 159 -10.25 -4.62 -10.36
N LEU A 160 -10.33 -3.63 -11.24
CA LEU A 160 -11.54 -2.88 -11.52
C LEU A 160 -12.44 -3.64 -12.50
N ASP A 161 -13.73 -3.44 -12.39
CA ASP A 161 -14.70 -4.08 -13.30
C ASP A 161 -14.62 -3.53 -14.74
N SER A 162 -13.95 -2.40 -14.94
CA SER A 162 -13.55 -1.86 -16.25
C SER A 162 -12.44 -2.67 -16.93
N GLY A 163 -11.76 -3.57 -16.19
CA GLY A 163 -10.67 -4.42 -16.70
C GLY A 163 -9.26 -3.90 -16.36
N GLU A 164 -9.14 -2.74 -15.77
CA GLU A 164 -7.86 -2.19 -15.31
C GLU A 164 -7.42 -2.86 -14.01
N ALA A 165 -6.11 -3.04 -13.84
CA ALA A 165 -5.53 -3.59 -12.63
C ALA A 165 -4.45 -2.68 -12.05
N ILE A 166 -4.45 -2.53 -10.72
CA ILE A 166 -3.38 -1.85 -9.98
C ILE A 166 -2.65 -2.92 -9.18
N VAL A 167 -1.37 -3.03 -9.46
CA VAL A 167 -0.47 -4.02 -8.86
C VAL A 167 0.62 -3.31 -8.06
N GLY A 168 1.04 -3.90 -6.96
CA GLY A 168 2.14 -3.41 -6.12
C GLY A 168 3.48 -4.03 -6.48
#